data_ef5102bd0747b44ca1083d916630f590
#
_entry.id   ef5102bd0747b44ca1083d916630f590
#
_cell.length_a   1.000
_cell.length_b   1.000
_cell.length_c   1.000
_cell.angle_alpha   90.00
_cell.angle_beta   90.00
_cell.angle_gamma   90.00
#
_symmetry.space_group_name_H-M   'P 1'
#
loop_
_entity.id
_entity.type
_entity.pdbx_description
1 polymer ?
#
loop_
_entity_poly.entity_id
_entity_poly.type
_entity_poly.pdbx_seq_one_letter_code
_entity_poly.pdbx_strand_id
1 'polypeptide(L)'
;GCITARANAAAKAGAKIFVSFHLNAASSAAKGAEVIIPNYNWKSEVGAQGRELATKILNELSSIGLYNRGLYYKTGTDPEYKYPDGSLEDWFTVQVANKRNGIPGIIVEHAFLTNSGDVNNFLNNEAGLKKLGVADATGIAKYLGLAKTGERVNVAEGTYVFSSALNANKVLSIQNDGFADQTAAVLNDKKDTSGQRFEVRSAGNGYYTITAEHSGKVLDVAGGSTASGATVQQYMSNGTNAQLWYFTNAGNGYYTIHSALGNCIDVWDAGTSNGTKIDCFAYNGTNAQKWKLTKAESKPLENGTYSITNTSSNKVLSVNGGSTENSANVCVTSNQNLSSQRFELTYVSNGYYKVIAEHSGKSIDIDNASNQSGANLKQYDYSQNNAQLWKFVKLSDGSYYIRSKLGTVVGIQTSSTNVNMQTANQSNAQKWQISKTENKPVKDGKYVIASASSITLAITENSGNAKLDTYVGTENQKYDIKYVSNGYYKISEVSTGKV
;
A
#
# COMPACT_ATOMS: atom_id res chain seq x y z
N GLY A 1 29.50 11.60 -38.10
CA GLY A 1 30.71 11.66 -37.26
C GLY A 1 30.56 10.74 -36.02
N CYS A 2 31.64 10.55 -35.27
CA CYS A 2 31.67 9.67 -34.09
C CYS A 2 30.63 10.03 -33.02
N ILE A 3 30.36 11.32 -32.79
CA ILE A 3 29.38 11.82 -31.80
C ILE A 3 27.95 11.42 -32.22
N THR A 4 27.59 11.64 -33.47
CA THR A 4 26.28 11.26 -34.01
C THR A 4 26.07 9.75 -33.92
N ALA A 5 27.08 8.94 -34.21
CA ALA A 5 26.99 7.47 -34.08
C ALA A 5 26.73 7.03 -32.63
N ARG A 6 27.41 7.67 -31.65
CA ARG A 6 27.17 7.39 -30.22
C ARG A 6 25.75 7.80 -29.77
N ALA A 7 25.26 8.97 -30.20
CA ALA A 7 23.88 9.41 -29.90
C ALA A 7 22.85 8.44 -30.47
N ASN A 8 23.03 7.98 -31.71
CA ASN A 8 22.14 7.01 -32.33
C ASN A 8 22.20 5.64 -31.62
N ALA A 9 23.38 5.18 -31.22
CA ALA A 9 23.53 3.95 -30.45
C ALA A 9 22.86 4.03 -29.08
N ALA A 10 22.98 5.16 -28.39
CA ALA A 10 22.30 5.42 -27.13
C ALA A 10 20.77 5.40 -27.30
N ALA A 11 20.25 6.06 -28.34
CA ALA A 11 18.83 6.03 -28.66
C ALA A 11 18.32 4.62 -28.95
N LYS A 12 19.05 3.86 -29.77
CA LYS A 12 18.72 2.46 -30.07
C LYS A 12 18.70 1.58 -28.81
N ALA A 13 19.56 1.88 -27.84
CA ALA A 13 19.59 1.19 -26.54
C ALA A 13 18.51 1.67 -25.55
N GLY A 14 17.65 2.62 -25.93
CA GLY A 14 16.58 3.13 -25.08
C GLY A 14 17.04 4.13 -24.00
N ALA A 15 18.20 4.77 -24.19
CA ALA A 15 18.71 5.77 -23.26
C ALA A 15 17.70 6.92 -23.07
N LYS A 16 17.54 7.36 -21.82
CA LYS A 16 16.65 8.49 -21.46
C LYS A 16 17.37 9.82 -21.42
N ILE A 17 18.67 9.80 -21.27
CA ILE A 17 19.56 10.98 -21.19
C ILE A 17 20.89 10.66 -21.88
N PHE A 18 21.58 11.71 -22.31
CA PHE A 18 22.96 11.63 -22.80
C PHE A 18 23.79 12.72 -22.12
N VAL A 19 24.85 12.35 -21.40
CA VAL A 19 25.71 13.30 -20.68
C VAL A 19 27.13 13.17 -21.19
N SER A 20 27.70 14.28 -21.60
CA SER A 20 29.11 14.40 -22.01
C SER A 20 29.87 15.15 -20.93
N PHE A 21 30.87 14.50 -20.33
CA PHE A 21 31.66 15.06 -19.25
C PHE A 21 32.96 15.63 -19.80
N HIS A 22 33.25 16.90 -19.44
CA HIS A 22 34.37 17.67 -19.89
C HIS A 22 35.05 18.43 -18.76
N LEU A 23 36.26 18.92 -19.03
CA LEU A 23 36.98 19.88 -18.22
C LEU A 23 37.19 21.14 -19.05
N ASN A 24 36.98 22.31 -18.46
CA ASN A 24 37.09 23.60 -19.12
C ASN A 24 38.50 24.19 -19.05
N ALA A 25 38.78 25.14 -19.92
CA ALA A 25 40.03 25.94 -19.90
C ALA A 25 39.73 27.36 -20.33
N ALA A 26 40.24 28.35 -19.55
CA ALA A 26 40.12 29.77 -19.85
C ALA A 26 41.23 30.52 -19.12
N SER A 27 41.03 31.80 -18.74
CA SER A 27 41.96 32.51 -17.87
C SER A 27 42.12 31.82 -16.52
N SER A 28 43.23 32.03 -15.84
CA SER A 28 43.50 31.46 -14.51
C SER A 28 42.50 31.92 -13.44
N ALA A 29 41.78 33.01 -13.68
CA ALA A 29 40.71 33.48 -12.78
C ALA A 29 39.38 32.76 -12.97
N ALA A 30 39.15 32.08 -14.10
CA ALA A 30 37.93 31.31 -14.37
C ALA A 30 37.94 30.01 -13.54
N LYS A 31 36.84 29.73 -12.84
CA LYS A 31 36.71 28.57 -11.94
C LYS A 31 35.28 28.03 -11.87
N GLY A 32 35.12 26.79 -11.44
CA GLY A 32 33.82 26.17 -11.13
C GLY A 32 33.21 25.39 -12.26
N ALA A 33 31.96 25.00 -12.11
CA ALA A 33 31.21 24.17 -13.06
C ALA A 33 30.13 24.95 -13.80
N GLU A 34 29.94 24.62 -15.08
CA GLU A 34 28.84 25.10 -15.92
C GLU A 34 28.28 23.95 -16.75
N VAL A 35 27.03 24.06 -17.18
CA VAL A 35 26.41 22.99 -18.00
C VAL A 35 25.78 23.61 -19.24
N ILE A 36 26.11 23.03 -20.40
CA ILE A 36 25.56 23.45 -21.69
C ILE A 36 24.38 22.53 -22.01
N ILE A 37 23.20 23.12 -22.17
CA ILE A 37 21.93 22.43 -22.42
C ILE A 37 21.47 22.62 -23.87
N PRO A 38 20.58 21.78 -24.39
CA PRO A 38 19.93 22.02 -25.68
C PRO A 38 19.16 23.35 -25.65
N ASN A 39 19.14 24.06 -26.78
CA ASN A 39 18.31 25.25 -26.94
C ASN A 39 16.81 24.85 -26.95
N TYR A 40 15.91 25.84 -27.07
CA TYR A 40 14.46 25.60 -27.07
C TYR A 40 13.83 25.58 -28.48
N ASN A 41 14.68 25.67 -29.52
CA ASN A 41 14.25 25.51 -30.90
C ASN A 41 13.88 24.04 -31.15
N TRP A 42 12.84 23.80 -31.89
CA TRP A 42 12.36 22.43 -32.22
C TRP A 42 12.43 21.43 -31.05
N LYS A 43 11.37 20.74 -30.73
CA LYS A 43 11.33 19.87 -29.52
C LYS A 43 11.74 20.61 -28.24
N SER A 44 11.06 21.72 -27.95
CA SER A 44 11.36 22.56 -26.78
C SER A 44 11.32 21.81 -25.45
N GLU A 45 10.54 20.72 -25.38
CA GLU A 45 10.49 19.79 -24.26
C GLU A 45 11.83 19.12 -23.97
N VAL A 46 12.62 18.81 -25.01
CA VAL A 46 13.99 18.26 -24.84
C VAL A 46 14.93 19.31 -24.22
N GLY A 47 14.76 20.60 -24.61
CA GLY A 47 15.47 21.71 -23.97
C GLY A 47 15.09 21.84 -22.48
N ALA A 48 13.82 21.74 -22.14
CA ALA A 48 13.31 21.78 -20.75
C ALA A 48 13.84 20.60 -19.91
N GLN A 49 13.81 19.38 -20.45
CA GLN A 49 14.39 18.19 -19.83
C GLN A 49 15.90 18.32 -19.61
N GLY A 50 16.62 18.87 -20.60
CA GLY A 50 18.06 19.17 -20.48
C GLY A 50 18.34 20.15 -19.36
N ARG A 51 17.52 21.20 -19.21
CA ARG A 51 17.63 22.18 -18.11
C ARG A 51 17.39 21.50 -16.74
N GLU A 52 16.37 20.68 -16.61
CA GLU A 52 16.09 19.99 -15.36
C GLU A 52 17.23 19.06 -14.95
N LEU A 53 17.70 18.21 -15.86
CA LEU A 53 18.85 17.32 -15.64
C LEU A 53 20.10 18.10 -15.22
N ALA A 54 20.44 19.14 -15.99
CA ALA A 54 21.61 19.99 -15.74
C ALA A 54 21.52 20.70 -14.38
N THR A 55 20.34 21.18 -13.99
CA THR A 55 20.12 21.84 -12.69
C THR A 55 20.39 20.85 -11.54
N LYS A 56 19.92 19.59 -11.64
CA LYS A 56 20.19 18.58 -10.62
C LYS A 56 21.68 18.30 -10.49
N ILE A 57 22.39 18.12 -11.61
CA ILE A 57 23.84 17.85 -11.60
C ILE A 57 24.61 19.06 -11.01
N LEU A 58 24.33 20.26 -11.48
CA LEU A 58 25.04 21.46 -11.07
C LEU A 58 24.83 21.78 -9.57
N ASN A 59 23.66 21.51 -9.03
CA ASN A 59 23.38 21.63 -7.59
C ASN A 59 24.26 20.67 -6.76
N GLU A 60 24.48 19.44 -7.22
CA GLU A 60 25.35 18.48 -6.53
C GLU A 60 26.83 18.89 -6.63
N LEU A 61 27.26 19.33 -7.79
CA LEU A 61 28.63 19.86 -7.97
C LEU A 61 28.89 21.09 -7.08
N SER A 62 27.91 21.98 -6.94
CA SER A 62 27.97 23.09 -6.01
C SER A 62 28.06 22.67 -4.55
N SER A 63 27.32 21.62 -4.19
CA SER A 63 27.28 21.10 -2.80
C SER A 63 28.63 20.57 -2.32
N ILE A 64 29.49 20.13 -3.24
CA ILE A 64 30.87 19.68 -2.92
C ILE A 64 31.91 20.79 -2.99
N GLY A 65 31.49 22.05 -3.23
CA GLY A 65 32.34 23.23 -3.16
C GLY A 65 32.79 23.82 -4.51
N LEU A 66 32.33 23.31 -5.65
CA LEU A 66 32.56 23.94 -6.94
C LEU A 66 31.75 25.22 -7.08
N TYR A 67 32.38 26.27 -7.65
CA TYR A 67 31.67 27.49 -7.96
C TYR A 67 30.63 27.23 -9.06
N ASN A 68 29.39 27.64 -8.84
CA ASN A 68 28.30 27.46 -9.79
C ASN A 68 28.32 28.61 -10.81
N ARG A 69 28.66 28.31 -12.07
CA ARG A 69 28.66 29.26 -13.16
C ARG A 69 27.34 29.35 -13.91
N GLY A 70 26.40 28.41 -13.61
CA GLY A 70 25.07 28.37 -14.20
C GLY A 70 24.96 27.47 -15.43
N LEU A 71 23.82 27.62 -16.09
CA LEU A 71 23.42 26.85 -17.29
C LEU A 71 23.34 27.81 -18.47
N TYR A 72 23.79 27.38 -19.65
CA TYR A 72 23.53 28.12 -20.87
C TYR A 72 23.29 27.17 -22.06
N TYR A 73 22.76 27.73 -23.13
CA TYR A 73 22.70 27.09 -24.45
C TYR A 73 23.34 27.99 -25.49
N LYS A 74 23.78 27.39 -26.58
CA LYS A 74 24.33 28.14 -27.71
C LYS A 74 23.67 27.65 -28.99
N THR A 75 23.05 28.57 -29.71
CA THR A 75 22.43 28.29 -31.01
C THR A 75 23.47 28.49 -32.12
N GLY A 76 23.43 27.63 -33.12
CA GLY A 76 24.27 27.79 -34.33
C GLY A 76 23.96 29.11 -35.06
N THR A 77 24.95 29.63 -35.75
CA THR A 77 24.82 30.89 -36.51
C THR A 77 24.75 30.66 -38.00
N ASP A 78 25.07 29.45 -38.46
CA ASP A 78 25.08 29.10 -39.89
C ASP A 78 23.67 28.75 -40.37
N PRO A 79 23.09 29.49 -41.34
CA PRO A 79 21.76 29.29 -41.84
C PRO A 79 21.55 27.95 -42.60
N GLU A 80 22.62 27.24 -42.93
CA GLU A 80 22.53 25.91 -43.56
C GLU A 80 22.18 24.81 -42.57
N TYR A 81 22.50 25.01 -41.26
CA TYR A 81 22.23 24.01 -40.21
C TYR A 81 20.93 24.28 -39.47
N LYS A 82 19.86 23.64 -39.93
CA LYS A 82 18.51 23.82 -39.39
C LYS A 82 17.89 22.53 -38.95
N TYR A 83 17.06 22.64 -37.93
CA TYR A 83 16.11 21.61 -37.54
C TYR A 83 14.99 21.46 -38.58
N PRO A 84 14.20 20.34 -38.54
CA PRO A 84 13.11 20.08 -39.49
C PRO A 84 12.03 21.17 -39.56
N ASP A 85 11.86 21.96 -38.51
CA ASP A 85 10.94 23.12 -38.46
C ASP A 85 11.50 24.41 -39.05
N GLY A 86 12.71 24.36 -39.57
CA GLY A 86 13.40 25.52 -40.15
C GLY A 86 14.16 26.42 -39.13
N SER A 87 14.08 26.13 -37.85
CA SER A 87 14.82 26.84 -36.81
C SER A 87 16.32 26.44 -36.78
N LEU A 88 17.17 27.34 -36.29
CA LEU A 88 18.62 27.07 -36.18
C LEU A 88 18.91 25.97 -35.17
N GLU A 89 19.85 25.09 -35.52
CA GLU A 89 20.30 24.00 -34.63
C GLU A 89 21.06 24.52 -33.40
N ASP A 90 21.24 23.66 -32.45
CA ASP A 90 22.21 23.86 -31.38
C ASP A 90 23.62 23.98 -31.95
N TRP A 91 24.48 24.70 -31.27
CA TRP A 91 25.87 24.85 -31.72
C TRP A 91 26.68 23.55 -31.65
N PHE A 92 26.40 22.72 -30.64
CA PHE A 92 27.23 21.55 -30.41
C PHE A 92 26.54 20.28 -30.96
N THR A 93 27.30 19.47 -31.68
CA THR A 93 26.84 18.21 -32.28
C THR A 93 26.21 17.25 -31.24
N VAL A 94 26.65 17.31 -29.98
CA VAL A 94 26.05 16.49 -28.88
C VAL A 94 24.57 16.81 -28.71
N GLN A 95 24.23 18.12 -28.64
CA GLN A 95 22.81 18.51 -28.48
C GLN A 95 22.04 18.20 -29.76
N VAL A 96 22.56 18.56 -30.94
CA VAL A 96 21.89 18.32 -32.24
C VAL A 96 21.54 16.83 -32.40
N ALA A 97 22.54 15.95 -32.26
CA ALA A 97 22.37 14.53 -32.51
C ALA A 97 21.38 13.87 -31.51
N ASN A 98 21.46 14.22 -30.23
CA ASN A 98 20.58 13.69 -29.22
C ASN A 98 19.16 14.26 -29.32
N LYS A 99 18.99 15.54 -29.61
CA LYS A 99 17.69 16.18 -29.80
C LYS A 99 16.94 15.62 -31.00
N ARG A 100 17.63 15.30 -32.09
CA ARG A 100 17.03 14.59 -33.23
C ARG A 100 16.42 13.22 -32.81
N ASN A 101 17.05 12.55 -31.85
CA ASN A 101 16.56 11.31 -31.25
C ASN A 101 15.55 11.51 -30.10
N GLY A 102 15.19 12.75 -29.74
CA GLY A 102 14.26 13.03 -28.64
C GLY A 102 14.86 12.84 -27.24
N ILE A 103 16.18 12.88 -27.11
CA ILE A 103 16.91 12.66 -25.86
C ILE A 103 17.58 13.97 -25.44
N PRO A 104 17.50 14.43 -24.16
CA PRO A 104 18.28 15.55 -23.68
C PRO A 104 19.77 15.17 -23.65
N GLY A 105 20.55 15.84 -24.52
CA GLY A 105 22.01 15.73 -24.58
C GLY A 105 22.63 16.97 -23.93
N ILE A 106 23.36 16.83 -22.83
CA ILE A 106 24.01 17.91 -22.12
C ILE A 106 25.52 17.73 -22.10
N ILE A 107 26.24 18.84 -21.92
CA ILE A 107 27.68 18.85 -21.70
C ILE A 107 27.94 19.46 -20.32
N VAL A 108 28.62 18.72 -19.46
CA VAL A 108 28.99 19.16 -18.11
C VAL A 108 30.48 19.54 -18.15
N GLU A 109 30.78 20.82 -17.93
CA GLU A 109 32.10 21.36 -17.75
C GLU A 109 32.37 21.46 -16.25
N HIS A 110 33.13 20.52 -15.68
CA HIS A 110 33.24 20.35 -14.22
C HIS A 110 34.07 21.41 -13.53
N ALA A 111 35.22 21.78 -14.16
CA ALA A 111 36.23 22.54 -13.49
C ALA A 111 37.21 23.10 -14.53
N PHE A 112 38.02 24.10 -14.18
CA PHE A 112 38.99 24.71 -15.06
C PHE A 112 40.39 24.17 -14.83
N LEU A 113 40.96 23.53 -15.86
CA LEU A 113 42.35 23.07 -15.88
C LEU A 113 43.36 24.20 -15.63
N THR A 114 42.98 25.43 -15.95
CA THR A 114 43.79 26.63 -15.80
C THR A 114 43.68 27.32 -14.45
N ASN A 115 42.77 26.84 -13.56
CA ASN A 115 42.57 27.40 -12.23
C ASN A 115 43.22 26.49 -11.17
N SER A 116 44.17 27.04 -10.42
CA SER A 116 44.90 26.27 -9.40
C SER A 116 43.99 25.75 -8.26
N GLY A 117 42.93 26.51 -7.90
CA GLY A 117 42.00 26.08 -6.88
C GLY A 117 41.17 24.86 -7.33
N ASP A 118 40.64 24.91 -8.56
CA ASP A 118 39.88 23.78 -9.13
C ASP A 118 40.77 22.53 -9.28
N VAL A 119 42.00 22.72 -9.77
CA VAL A 119 42.97 21.64 -9.94
C VAL A 119 43.29 21.00 -8.58
N ASN A 120 43.69 21.80 -7.59
CA ASN A 120 44.13 21.30 -6.30
C ASN A 120 43.03 20.62 -5.51
N ASN A 121 41.80 21.10 -5.61
CA ASN A 121 40.66 20.55 -4.82
C ASN A 121 39.99 19.35 -5.50
N PHE A 122 40.03 19.28 -6.85
CA PHE A 122 39.18 18.30 -7.56
C PHE A 122 39.88 17.48 -8.64
N LEU A 123 40.96 17.98 -9.29
CA LEU A 123 41.47 17.34 -10.48
C LEU A 123 42.80 16.59 -10.30
N ASN A 124 43.63 16.99 -9.34
CA ASN A 124 44.98 16.44 -9.16
C ASN A 124 45.09 15.20 -8.30
N ASN A 125 43.93 14.68 -7.80
CA ASN A 125 43.92 13.49 -6.94
C ASN A 125 42.64 12.67 -7.14
N GLU A 126 42.74 11.36 -6.84
CA GLU A 126 41.63 10.41 -7.02
C GLU A 126 40.42 10.77 -6.15
N ALA A 127 40.63 11.26 -4.94
CA ALA A 127 39.53 11.63 -4.04
C ALA A 127 38.70 12.82 -4.60
N GLY A 128 39.35 13.80 -5.24
CA GLY A 128 38.69 14.90 -5.92
C GLY A 128 37.89 14.43 -7.12
N LEU A 129 38.50 13.62 -7.99
CA LEU A 129 37.81 13.02 -9.15
C LEU A 129 36.60 12.17 -8.72
N LYS A 130 36.75 11.40 -7.66
CA LYS A 130 35.65 10.60 -7.09
C LYS A 130 34.50 11.48 -6.58
N LYS A 131 34.81 12.62 -5.94
CA LYS A 131 33.78 13.59 -5.49
C LYS A 131 32.97 14.11 -6.68
N LEU A 132 33.62 14.47 -7.80
CA LEU A 132 32.96 14.93 -9.03
C LEU A 132 32.02 13.82 -9.57
N GLY A 133 32.54 12.62 -9.78
CA GLY A 133 31.75 11.51 -10.31
C GLY A 133 30.57 11.11 -9.41
N VAL A 134 30.71 11.19 -8.08
CA VAL A 134 29.60 10.96 -7.13
C VAL A 134 28.55 12.06 -7.21
N ALA A 135 28.95 13.33 -7.38
CA ALA A 135 28.04 14.46 -7.56
C ALA A 135 27.23 14.30 -8.85
N ASP A 136 27.89 13.97 -9.97
CA ASP A 136 27.23 13.72 -11.26
C ASP A 136 26.21 12.59 -11.16
N ALA A 137 26.64 11.44 -10.64
CA ALA A 137 25.77 10.27 -10.48
C ALA A 137 24.57 10.58 -9.57
N THR A 138 24.77 11.39 -8.51
CA THR A 138 23.69 11.82 -7.61
C THR A 138 22.70 12.75 -8.31
N GLY A 139 23.19 13.71 -9.09
CA GLY A 139 22.35 14.61 -9.88
C GLY A 139 21.51 13.86 -10.92
N ILE A 140 22.14 12.92 -11.65
CA ILE A 140 21.47 12.03 -12.60
C ILE A 140 20.42 11.18 -11.91
N ALA A 141 20.75 10.56 -10.78
CA ALA A 141 19.82 9.74 -10.02
C ALA A 141 18.59 10.54 -9.55
N LYS A 142 18.79 11.77 -9.05
CA LYS A 142 17.71 12.69 -8.67
C LYS A 142 16.82 13.07 -9.85
N TYR A 143 17.39 13.27 -11.04
CA TYR A 143 16.61 13.54 -12.25
C TYR A 143 15.77 12.34 -12.67
N LEU A 144 16.32 11.14 -12.62
CA LEU A 144 15.64 9.89 -12.98
C LEU A 144 14.71 9.35 -11.86
N GLY A 145 14.59 10.05 -10.72
CA GLY A 145 13.81 9.58 -9.58
C GLY A 145 14.35 8.31 -8.93
N LEU A 146 15.66 8.03 -9.07
CA LEU A 146 16.31 6.87 -8.48
C LEU A 146 16.76 7.19 -7.05
N ALA A 147 16.39 6.34 -6.10
CA ALA A 147 16.92 6.43 -4.74
C ALA A 147 18.30 5.75 -4.64
N LYS A 148 19.17 6.29 -3.79
CA LYS A 148 20.51 5.74 -3.55
C LYS A 148 20.38 4.35 -2.93
N THR A 149 21.13 3.37 -3.46
CA THR A 149 21.22 2.04 -2.85
C THR A 149 21.78 2.14 -1.43
N GLY A 150 21.14 1.46 -0.47
CA GLY A 150 21.49 1.50 0.95
C GLY A 150 20.91 2.71 1.71
N GLU A 151 20.26 3.68 1.03
CA GLU A 151 19.56 4.77 1.70
C GLU A 151 18.28 4.27 2.36
N ARG A 152 17.99 4.76 3.57
CA ARG A 152 16.70 4.50 4.23
C ARG A 152 15.56 5.08 3.39
N VAL A 153 14.53 4.30 3.23
CA VAL A 153 13.34 4.68 2.47
C VAL A 153 12.08 4.46 3.29
N ASN A 154 11.10 5.31 3.05
CA ASN A 154 9.77 5.12 3.64
C ASN A 154 8.96 4.16 2.77
N VAL A 155 8.36 3.16 3.42
CA VAL A 155 7.39 2.25 2.82
C VAL A 155 6.00 2.68 3.26
N ALA A 156 5.06 2.78 2.32
CA ALA A 156 3.67 3.10 2.65
C ALA A 156 3.06 2.00 3.54
N GLU A 157 2.26 2.39 4.51
CA GLU A 157 1.51 1.43 5.31
C GLU A 157 0.58 0.59 4.44
N GLY A 158 0.44 -0.69 4.78
CA GLY A 158 -0.41 -1.63 4.04
C GLY A 158 0.01 -3.07 4.22
N THR A 159 -0.72 -3.96 3.55
CA THR A 159 -0.40 -5.39 3.54
C THR A 159 0.41 -5.70 2.29
N TYR A 160 1.46 -6.50 2.46
CA TYR A 160 2.42 -6.85 1.41
C TYR A 160 2.74 -8.35 1.41
N VAL A 161 3.09 -8.85 0.22
CA VAL A 161 3.83 -10.09 0.03
C VAL A 161 5.29 -9.72 -0.24
N PHE A 162 6.22 -10.38 0.44
CA PHE A 162 7.66 -10.15 0.34
C PHE A 162 8.29 -11.26 -0.51
N SER A 163 8.57 -10.98 -1.79
CA SER A 163 9.20 -11.95 -2.70
C SER A 163 10.73 -11.84 -2.65
N SER A 164 11.41 -12.98 -2.59
CA SER A 164 12.87 -13.03 -2.56
C SER A 164 13.49 -12.69 -3.93
N ALA A 165 14.60 -11.98 -3.93
CA ALA A 165 15.40 -11.75 -5.14
C ALA A 165 16.14 -13.01 -5.62
N LEU A 166 16.23 -14.06 -4.81
CA LEU A 166 16.77 -15.36 -5.23
C LEU A 166 15.84 -16.06 -6.22
N ASN A 167 14.52 -15.95 -5.99
CA ASN A 167 13.48 -16.51 -6.84
C ASN A 167 12.16 -15.76 -6.58
N ALA A 168 11.61 -15.10 -7.59
CA ALA A 168 10.39 -14.30 -7.50
C ALA A 168 9.13 -15.09 -7.11
N ASN A 169 9.13 -16.42 -7.30
CA ASN A 169 8.06 -17.31 -6.88
C ASN A 169 8.20 -17.79 -5.43
N LYS A 170 9.24 -17.37 -4.72
CA LYS A 170 9.47 -17.66 -3.32
C LYS A 170 9.21 -16.42 -2.48
N VAL A 171 8.49 -16.61 -1.39
CA VAL A 171 8.05 -15.50 -0.51
C VAL A 171 8.33 -15.82 0.96
N LEU A 172 8.50 -14.76 1.74
CA LEU A 172 8.50 -14.82 3.19
C LEU A 172 7.17 -15.41 3.66
N SER A 173 7.23 -16.38 4.57
CA SER A 173 6.07 -17.09 5.08
C SER A 173 6.25 -17.38 6.57
N ILE A 174 5.18 -17.49 7.32
CA ILE A 174 5.23 -18.12 8.65
C ILE A 174 5.06 -19.63 8.47
N GLN A 175 5.93 -20.40 9.10
CA GLN A 175 6.00 -21.85 8.94
C GLN A 175 4.64 -22.51 9.24
N ASN A 176 4.10 -23.25 8.27
CA ASN A 176 2.81 -23.97 8.34
C ASN A 176 1.61 -23.08 8.72
N ASP A 177 1.68 -21.78 8.43
CA ASP A 177 0.69 -20.79 8.88
C ASP A 177 0.38 -20.91 10.39
N GLY A 178 1.41 -21.25 11.18
CA GLY A 178 1.31 -21.47 12.63
C GLY A 178 0.92 -20.19 13.39
N PHE A 179 0.28 -20.35 14.55
CA PHE A 179 -0.22 -19.23 15.37
C PHE A 179 0.58 -19.04 16.68
N ALA A 180 1.41 -20.02 17.03
CA ALA A 180 2.19 -19.92 18.26
C ALA A 180 3.26 -18.81 18.19
N ASP A 181 3.59 -18.25 19.35
CA ASP A 181 4.81 -17.48 19.50
C ASP A 181 6.01 -18.37 19.12
N GLN A 182 7.08 -17.75 18.66
CA GLN A 182 8.29 -18.42 18.22
C GLN A 182 8.12 -19.32 16.96
N THR A 183 6.97 -19.24 16.26
CA THR A 183 6.88 -19.90 14.95
C THR A 183 7.82 -19.21 13.98
N ALA A 184 8.73 -20.00 13.39
CA ALA A 184 9.78 -19.48 12.51
C ALA A 184 9.20 -18.85 11.22
N ALA A 185 9.89 -17.81 10.75
CA ALA A 185 9.75 -17.33 9.39
C ALA A 185 10.58 -18.22 8.45
N VAL A 186 10.02 -18.57 7.30
CA VAL A 186 10.62 -19.45 6.29
C VAL A 186 10.37 -18.92 4.89
N LEU A 187 11.16 -19.38 3.93
CA LEU A 187 10.93 -19.16 2.51
C LEU A 187 10.04 -20.28 1.96
N ASN A 188 8.94 -19.95 1.28
CA ASN A 188 8.04 -20.93 0.66
C ASN A 188 7.60 -20.49 -0.74
N ASP A 189 7.04 -21.42 -1.51
CA ASP A 189 6.31 -21.10 -2.75
C ASP A 189 5.20 -20.12 -2.47
N LYS A 190 5.02 -19.16 -3.36
CA LYS A 190 3.93 -18.19 -3.30
C LYS A 190 2.59 -18.88 -3.51
N LYS A 191 1.74 -18.89 -2.49
CA LYS A 191 0.39 -19.49 -2.48
C LYS A 191 -0.71 -18.52 -2.12
N ASP A 192 -0.34 -17.24 -1.86
CA ASP A 192 -1.27 -16.19 -1.44
C ASP A 192 -2.10 -16.52 -0.19
N THR A 193 -1.51 -17.29 0.74
CA THR A 193 -2.13 -17.57 2.04
C THR A 193 -1.98 -16.36 2.98
N SER A 194 -2.81 -16.31 4.02
CA SER A 194 -2.71 -15.25 5.04
C SER A 194 -1.39 -15.28 5.84
N GLY A 195 -0.71 -16.44 5.89
CA GLY A 195 0.63 -16.55 6.49
C GLY A 195 1.78 -16.04 5.61
N GLN A 196 1.46 -15.67 4.36
CA GLN A 196 2.39 -15.04 3.41
C GLN A 196 2.11 -13.55 3.20
N ARG A 197 1.10 -13.01 3.86
CA ARG A 197 0.77 -11.59 3.84
C ARG A 197 1.13 -10.93 5.15
N PHE A 198 1.82 -9.81 5.05
CA PHE A 198 2.33 -9.09 6.21
C PHE A 198 1.90 -7.63 6.15
N GLU A 199 1.37 -7.13 7.23
CA GLU A 199 1.00 -5.74 7.38
C GLU A 199 2.19 -4.94 7.90
N VAL A 200 2.61 -3.94 7.13
CA VAL A 200 3.67 -2.99 7.47
C VAL A 200 3.01 -1.74 8.04
N ARG A 201 3.36 -1.37 9.27
CA ARG A 201 2.87 -0.16 9.96
C ARG A 201 4.03 0.65 10.51
N SER A 202 3.93 1.96 10.42
CA SER A 202 4.89 2.87 11.05
C SER A 202 4.89 2.72 12.57
N ALA A 203 6.08 2.58 13.12
CA ALA A 203 6.33 2.58 14.57
C ALA A 203 6.99 3.90 15.02
N GLY A 204 7.08 4.89 14.13
CA GLY A 204 7.77 6.17 14.37
C GLY A 204 9.27 6.11 14.04
N ASN A 205 9.87 7.28 13.90
CA ASN A 205 11.32 7.45 13.67
C ASN A 205 11.90 6.64 12.50
N GLY A 206 11.08 6.38 11.44
CA GLY A 206 11.48 5.59 10.28
C GLY A 206 11.57 4.08 10.54
N TYR A 207 11.04 3.61 11.66
CA TYR A 207 10.86 2.19 11.96
C TYR A 207 9.43 1.73 11.67
N TYR A 208 9.30 0.42 11.49
CA TYR A 208 8.06 -0.27 11.18
C TYR A 208 7.93 -1.54 12.02
N THR A 209 6.69 -1.91 12.31
CA THR A 209 6.32 -3.28 12.67
C THR A 209 5.86 -4.01 11.42
N ILE A 210 6.18 -5.30 11.32
CA ILE A 210 5.79 -6.19 10.23
C ILE A 210 4.94 -7.30 10.85
N THR A 211 3.63 -7.28 10.64
CA THR A 211 2.66 -8.15 11.32
C THR A 211 2.13 -9.22 10.37
N ALA A 212 2.24 -10.49 10.72
CA ALA A 212 1.64 -11.59 9.97
C ALA A 212 0.10 -11.48 9.98
N GLU A 213 -0.53 -11.50 8.79
CA GLU A 213 -1.96 -11.25 8.67
C GLU A 213 -2.81 -12.30 9.40
N HIS A 214 -2.44 -13.59 9.30
CA HIS A 214 -3.20 -14.68 9.89
C HIS A 214 -3.22 -14.65 11.42
N SER A 215 -2.07 -14.40 12.06
CA SER A 215 -1.91 -14.52 13.50
C SER A 215 -2.04 -13.19 14.26
N GLY A 216 -1.79 -12.06 13.56
CA GLY A 216 -1.69 -10.75 14.20
C GLY A 216 -0.39 -10.56 14.98
N LYS A 217 0.55 -11.51 14.91
CA LYS A 217 1.86 -11.44 15.56
C LYS A 217 2.86 -10.72 14.67
N VAL A 218 3.84 -10.06 15.29
CA VAL A 218 4.85 -9.30 14.58
C VAL A 218 6.08 -10.15 14.30
N LEU A 219 6.79 -9.84 13.21
CA LEU A 219 8.13 -10.41 12.97
C LEU A 219 9.07 -9.94 14.07
N ASP A 220 9.85 -10.87 14.58
CA ASP A 220 10.68 -10.74 15.78
C ASP A 220 12.01 -11.45 15.58
N VAL A 221 13.09 -10.86 16.06
CA VAL A 221 14.39 -11.53 16.12
C VAL A 221 14.45 -12.33 17.42
N ALA A 222 14.51 -13.65 17.30
CA ALA A 222 14.49 -14.57 18.45
C ALA A 222 15.46 -14.17 19.54
N GLY A 223 14.95 -14.03 20.77
CA GLY A 223 15.73 -13.63 21.94
C GLY A 223 16.33 -12.22 21.89
N GLY A 224 15.92 -11.37 20.92
CA GLY A 224 16.54 -10.05 20.73
C GLY A 224 18.03 -10.14 20.37
N SER A 225 18.45 -11.21 19.72
CA SER A 225 19.86 -11.51 19.43
C SER A 225 20.41 -10.56 18.37
N THR A 226 21.62 -10.03 18.61
CA THR A 226 22.41 -9.26 17.64
C THR A 226 23.36 -10.13 16.82
N ALA A 227 23.43 -11.43 17.10
CA ALA A 227 24.31 -12.35 16.38
C ALA A 227 23.80 -12.61 14.96
N SER A 228 24.73 -12.73 14.00
CA SER A 228 24.41 -13.23 12.65
C SER A 228 23.87 -14.66 12.72
N GLY A 229 22.82 -14.95 11.94
CA GLY A 229 22.14 -16.24 11.93
C GLY A 229 21.03 -16.36 12.98
N ALA A 230 20.69 -15.28 13.71
CA ALA A 230 19.55 -15.25 14.64
C ALA A 230 18.24 -15.50 13.89
N THR A 231 17.42 -16.42 14.39
CA THR A 231 16.17 -16.79 13.74
C THR A 231 15.20 -15.61 13.70
N VAL A 232 14.57 -15.36 12.55
CA VAL A 232 13.39 -14.51 12.44
C VAL A 232 12.16 -15.38 12.70
N GLN A 233 11.30 -14.93 13.57
CA GLN A 233 10.09 -15.63 14.02
C GLN A 233 8.91 -14.66 14.07
N GLN A 234 7.70 -15.17 14.31
CA GLN A 234 6.61 -14.32 14.79
C GLN A 234 6.54 -14.38 16.33
N TYR A 235 6.17 -13.27 16.93
CA TYR A 235 5.97 -13.18 18.38
C TYR A 235 4.87 -12.16 18.72
N MET A 236 4.25 -12.30 19.89
CA MET A 236 3.32 -11.28 20.39
C MET A 236 4.04 -9.92 20.47
N SER A 237 3.35 -8.85 20.06
CA SER A 237 3.92 -7.50 20.12
C SER A 237 4.25 -7.12 21.57
N ASN A 238 5.52 -6.78 21.83
CA ASN A 238 6.04 -6.42 23.15
C ASN A 238 6.80 -5.09 23.16
N GLY A 239 6.87 -4.40 22.01
CA GLY A 239 7.47 -3.07 21.89
C GLY A 239 9.00 -3.03 21.93
N THR A 240 9.69 -4.18 21.86
CA THR A 240 11.15 -4.24 21.88
C THR A 240 11.78 -3.95 20.52
N ASN A 241 13.08 -3.62 20.50
CA ASN A 241 13.84 -3.43 19.26
C ASN A 241 13.93 -4.67 18.39
N ALA A 242 13.70 -5.88 18.95
CA ALA A 242 13.64 -7.13 18.20
C ALA A 242 12.49 -7.15 17.17
N GLN A 243 11.47 -6.28 17.36
CA GLN A 243 10.26 -6.19 16.54
C GLN A 243 10.22 -4.95 15.66
N LEU A 244 11.30 -4.15 15.65
CA LEU A 244 11.40 -2.91 14.88
C LEU A 244 12.30 -3.11 13.67
N TRP A 245 11.76 -2.70 12.50
CA TRP A 245 12.40 -2.89 11.21
C TRP A 245 12.48 -1.58 10.45
N TYR A 246 13.50 -1.40 9.62
CA TYR A 246 13.55 -0.31 8.65
C TYR A 246 13.97 -0.82 7.28
N PHE A 247 13.60 -0.09 6.25
CA PHE A 247 13.85 -0.46 4.87
C PHE A 247 14.95 0.40 4.26
N THR A 248 15.83 -0.23 3.48
CA THR A 248 16.76 0.51 2.62
C THR A 248 16.55 0.11 1.16
N ASN A 249 16.83 1.04 0.25
CA ASN A 249 16.76 0.77 -1.17
C ASN A 249 17.88 -0.18 -1.59
N ALA A 250 17.54 -1.31 -2.19
CA ALA A 250 18.48 -2.30 -2.72
C ALA A 250 18.64 -2.24 -4.26
N GLY A 251 18.03 -1.22 -4.91
CA GLY A 251 18.02 -1.06 -6.36
C GLY A 251 16.96 -1.93 -7.05
N ASN A 252 16.59 -1.55 -8.28
CA ASN A 252 15.66 -2.30 -9.15
C ASN A 252 14.30 -2.64 -8.52
N GLY A 253 13.82 -1.80 -7.58
CA GLY A 253 12.56 -2.01 -6.87
C GLY A 253 12.63 -3.06 -5.76
N TYR A 254 13.83 -3.45 -5.35
CA TYR A 254 14.08 -4.28 -4.18
C TYR A 254 14.42 -3.44 -2.95
N TYR A 255 14.19 -4.03 -1.80
CA TYR A 255 14.50 -3.47 -0.48
C TYR A 255 15.36 -4.46 0.32
N THR A 256 16.23 -3.94 1.18
CA THR A 256 16.78 -4.70 2.30
C THR A 256 16.02 -4.31 3.57
N ILE A 257 15.66 -5.28 4.38
CA ILE A 257 14.87 -5.10 5.61
C ILE A 257 15.78 -5.30 6.80
N HIS A 258 16.11 -4.21 7.49
CA HIS A 258 17.02 -4.21 8.59
C HIS A 258 16.29 -4.22 9.93
N SER A 259 16.79 -5.02 10.87
CA SER A 259 16.36 -4.95 12.26
C SER A 259 16.94 -3.72 12.96
N ALA A 260 16.22 -3.16 13.91
CA ALA A 260 16.77 -2.15 14.81
C ALA A 260 17.95 -2.68 15.67
N LEU A 261 18.19 -3.98 15.67
CA LEU A 261 19.33 -4.63 16.31
C LEU A 261 20.60 -4.66 15.45
N GLY A 262 20.54 -4.20 14.18
CA GLY A 262 21.70 -3.98 13.31
C GLY A 262 21.84 -4.94 12.12
N ASN A 263 21.32 -6.16 12.18
CA ASN A 263 21.34 -7.13 11.09
C ASN A 263 20.12 -6.97 10.17
N CYS A 264 20.09 -7.65 9.03
CA CYS A 264 18.96 -7.62 8.09
C CYS A 264 18.38 -9.02 7.84
N ILE A 265 17.12 -9.05 7.38
CA ILE A 265 16.44 -10.29 7.02
C ILE A 265 17.17 -10.95 5.84
N ASP A 266 17.54 -12.21 6.04
CA ASP A 266 18.37 -13.01 5.12
C ASP A 266 17.72 -14.39 4.89
N VAL A 267 17.89 -14.93 3.71
CA VAL A 267 17.52 -16.32 3.41
C VAL A 267 18.74 -17.18 3.66
N TRP A 268 18.68 -18.03 4.70
CA TRP A 268 19.77 -18.90 5.14
C TRP A 268 20.43 -19.62 3.96
N ASP A 269 21.76 -19.49 3.86
CA ASP A 269 22.60 -20.11 2.83
C ASP A 269 22.10 -19.87 1.39
N ALA A 270 21.39 -18.76 1.14
CA ALA A 270 20.75 -18.44 -0.14
C ALA A 270 19.89 -19.59 -0.71
N GLY A 271 19.36 -20.46 0.16
CA GLY A 271 18.55 -21.61 -0.23
C GLY A 271 17.21 -21.20 -0.86
N THR A 272 16.73 -21.97 -1.85
CA THR A 272 15.46 -21.70 -2.53
C THR A 272 14.41 -22.79 -2.32
N SER A 273 14.68 -23.77 -1.47
CA SER A 273 13.74 -24.84 -1.13
C SER A 273 12.64 -24.31 -0.20
N ASN A 274 11.46 -24.94 -0.24
CA ASN A 274 10.39 -24.67 0.74
C ASN A 274 10.86 -25.03 2.15
N GLY A 275 10.54 -24.17 3.10
CA GLY A 275 10.99 -24.32 4.48
C GLY A 275 12.38 -23.79 4.77
N THR A 276 13.11 -23.22 3.78
CA THR A 276 14.40 -22.59 4.05
C THR A 276 14.22 -21.52 5.14
N LYS A 277 15.05 -21.59 6.18
CA LYS A 277 15.04 -20.69 7.33
C LYS A 277 15.25 -19.24 6.88
N ILE A 278 14.52 -18.33 7.47
CA ILE A 278 14.80 -16.89 7.43
C ILE A 278 15.48 -16.51 8.74
N ASP A 279 16.58 -15.79 8.63
CA ASP A 279 17.31 -15.29 9.79
C ASP A 279 17.67 -13.80 9.66
N CYS A 280 18.34 -13.28 10.66
CA CYS A 280 18.99 -11.98 10.63
C CYS A 280 20.49 -12.17 10.47
N PHE A 281 21.04 -11.67 9.36
CA PHE A 281 22.47 -11.76 9.07
C PHE A 281 23.09 -10.39 8.83
N ALA A 282 24.39 -10.26 9.07
CA ALA A 282 25.12 -9.03 8.76
C ALA A 282 24.93 -8.66 7.28
N TYR A 283 24.70 -7.37 7.00
CA TYR A 283 24.47 -6.91 5.64
C TYR A 283 25.68 -7.20 4.75
N ASN A 284 25.46 -7.95 3.67
CA ASN A 284 26.48 -8.34 2.68
C ASN A 284 26.09 -8.00 1.23
N GLY A 285 24.89 -7.44 1.02
CA GLY A 285 24.39 -6.97 -0.29
C GLY A 285 24.00 -8.07 -1.28
N THR A 286 23.99 -9.35 -0.87
CA THR A 286 23.61 -10.48 -1.73
C THR A 286 22.10 -10.51 -2.03
N ASN A 287 21.68 -11.33 -2.99
CA ASN A 287 20.26 -11.50 -3.30
C ASN A 287 19.47 -12.18 -2.18
N ALA A 288 20.12 -12.90 -1.26
CA ALA A 288 19.50 -13.50 -0.09
C ALA A 288 18.87 -12.44 0.85
N GLN A 289 19.39 -11.19 0.80
CA GLN A 289 18.95 -10.07 1.62
C GLN A 289 18.04 -9.08 0.91
N LYS A 290 17.65 -9.36 -0.34
CA LYS A 290 16.84 -8.46 -1.16
C LYS A 290 15.43 -8.97 -1.33
N TRP A 291 14.48 -8.09 -1.06
CA TRP A 291 13.06 -8.40 -1.04
C TRP A 291 12.26 -7.43 -1.91
N LYS A 292 11.38 -7.95 -2.73
CA LYS A 292 10.42 -7.15 -3.49
C LYS A 292 9.10 -7.12 -2.72
N LEU A 293 8.62 -5.92 -2.41
CA LEU A 293 7.35 -5.71 -1.74
C LEU A 293 6.25 -5.53 -2.79
N THR A 294 5.30 -6.47 -2.81
CA THR A 294 4.10 -6.36 -3.66
C THR A 294 2.91 -6.10 -2.75
N LYS A 295 2.22 -4.98 -2.97
CA LYS A 295 1.03 -4.66 -2.19
C LYS A 295 -0.05 -5.72 -2.41
N ALA A 296 -0.58 -6.25 -1.33
CA ALA A 296 -1.61 -7.28 -1.32
C ALA A 296 -2.77 -6.78 -0.47
N GLU A 297 -3.78 -6.19 -1.10
CA GLU A 297 -5.00 -5.83 -0.40
C GLU A 297 -5.89 -7.05 -0.27
N SER A 298 -6.12 -7.48 0.98
CA SER A 298 -7.13 -8.49 1.27
C SER A 298 -8.50 -7.82 1.37
N LYS A 299 -9.34 -8.01 0.35
CA LYS A 299 -10.76 -7.65 0.39
C LYS A 299 -11.58 -8.92 0.23
N PRO A 300 -11.59 -9.81 1.26
CA PRO A 300 -12.20 -11.13 1.14
C PRO A 300 -13.73 -11.11 1.10
N LEU A 301 -14.34 -9.98 1.43
CA LEU A 301 -15.80 -9.81 1.48
C LEU A 301 -16.19 -8.55 0.68
N GLU A 302 -17.26 -8.67 -0.11
CA GLU A 302 -17.87 -7.50 -0.73
C GLU A 302 -18.64 -6.66 0.30
N ASN A 303 -18.87 -5.39 -0.01
CA ASN A 303 -19.75 -4.59 0.82
C ASN A 303 -21.16 -5.18 0.84
N GLY A 304 -21.82 -5.12 1.98
CA GLY A 304 -23.17 -5.68 2.13
C GLY A 304 -23.51 -6.04 3.54
N THR A 305 -24.70 -6.60 3.73
CA THR A 305 -25.20 -7.06 5.03
C THR A 305 -24.93 -8.56 5.22
N TYR A 306 -24.47 -8.92 6.41
CA TYR A 306 -24.01 -10.26 6.73
C TYR A 306 -24.54 -10.72 8.09
N SER A 307 -24.76 -12.03 8.20
CA SER A 307 -24.85 -12.76 9.46
C SER A 307 -23.49 -13.37 9.76
N ILE A 308 -23.06 -13.29 11.01
CA ILE A 308 -21.74 -13.71 11.50
C ILE A 308 -21.94 -14.82 12.51
N THR A 309 -21.69 -16.07 12.12
CA THR A 309 -21.96 -17.26 12.93
C THR A 309 -20.67 -17.83 13.50
N ASN A 310 -20.62 -18.05 14.81
CA ASN A 310 -19.48 -18.69 15.45
C ASN A 310 -19.46 -20.20 15.19
N THR A 311 -18.31 -20.75 14.79
CA THR A 311 -18.20 -22.16 14.39
C THR A 311 -18.29 -23.16 15.56
N SER A 312 -17.97 -22.75 16.79
CA SER A 312 -18.02 -23.65 17.95
C SER A 312 -19.41 -23.76 18.57
N SER A 313 -20.16 -22.65 18.58
CA SER A 313 -21.48 -22.58 19.23
C SER A 313 -22.67 -22.67 18.28
N ASN A 314 -22.43 -22.49 16.99
CA ASN A 314 -23.42 -22.31 15.93
C ASN A 314 -24.43 -21.17 16.23
N LYS A 315 -24.03 -20.20 17.06
CA LYS A 315 -24.80 -19.00 17.38
C LYS A 315 -24.32 -17.83 16.56
N VAL A 316 -25.18 -16.85 16.31
CA VAL A 316 -24.87 -15.66 15.55
C VAL A 316 -24.49 -14.50 16.47
N LEU A 317 -23.56 -13.67 15.99
CA LEU A 317 -23.24 -12.39 16.62
C LEU A 317 -24.51 -11.54 16.70
N SER A 318 -24.71 -10.87 17.83
CA SER A 318 -25.92 -10.09 18.11
C SER A 318 -25.63 -8.96 19.07
N VAL A 319 -26.30 -7.83 18.90
CA VAL A 319 -26.36 -6.81 19.95
C VAL A 319 -27.41 -7.27 20.97
N ASN A 320 -27.00 -7.33 22.23
CA ASN A 320 -27.81 -7.88 23.31
C ASN A 320 -29.17 -7.15 23.46
N GLY A 321 -30.25 -7.92 23.46
CA GLY A 321 -31.63 -7.42 23.56
C GLY A 321 -32.06 -6.50 22.39
N GLY A 322 -31.32 -6.40 21.32
CA GLY A 322 -31.60 -5.46 20.23
C GLY A 322 -31.55 -4.00 20.66
N SER A 323 -30.77 -3.68 21.68
CA SER A 323 -30.62 -2.30 22.20
C SER A 323 -30.03 -1.39 21.13
N THR A 324 -30.53 -0.16 21.02
CA THR A 324 -30.00 0.91 20.14
C THR A 324 -29.02 1.85 20.83
N GLU A 325 -28.79 1.65 22.12
CA GLU A 325 -27.98 2.54 22.95
C GLU A 325 -26.47 2.33 22.72
N ASN A 326 -25.68 3.38 22.93
CA ASN A 326 -24.23 3.27 23.02
C ASN A 326 -23.82 2.36 24.18
N SER A 327 -22.71 1.66 24.02
CA SER A 327 -22.17 0.69 24.98
C SER A 327 -23.04 -0.56 25.20
N ALA A 328 -24.08 -0.80 24.38
CA ALA A 328 -24.81 -2.05 24.43
C ALA A 328 -23.87 -3.21 24.08
N ASN A 329 -23.94 -4.27 24.87
CA ASN A 329 -23.06 -5.43 24.79
C ASN A 329 -23.27 -6.23 23.49
N VAL A 330 -22.20 -6.75 22.93
CA VAL A 330 -22.23 -7.70 21.82
C VAL A 330 -22.04 -9.11 22.36
N CYS A 331 -22.91 -10.01 21.95
CA CYS A 331 -22.95 -11.39 22.40
C CYS A 331 -23.25 -12.35 21.24
N VAL A 332 -23.37 -13.64 21.50
CA VAL A 332 -23.92 -14.61 20.55
C VAL A 332 -25.25 -15.15 21.02
N THR A 333 -26.21 -15.25 20.11
CA THR A 333 -27.57 -15.76 20.35
C THR A 333 -27.98 -16.77 19.28
N SER A 334 -29.07 -17.53 19.51
CA SER A 334 -29.64 -18.34 18.46
C SER A 334 -30.07 -17.47 17.27
N ASN A 335 -29.88 -17.96 16.07
CA ASN A 335 -30.25 -17.20 14.86
C ASN A 335 -31.77 -17.10 14.74
N GLN A 336 -32.29 -15.89 14.82
CA GLN A 336 -33.69 -15.53 14.62
C GLN A 336 -33.87 -14.56 13.45
N ASN A 337 -32.79 -14.29 12.69
CA ASN A 337 -32.75 -13.36 11.57
C ASN A 337 -33.21 -11.95 11.95
N LEU A 338 -32.96 -11.52 13.19
CA LEU A 338 -33.26 -10.15 13.65
C LEU A 338 -32.29 -9.13 13.05
N SER A 339 -32.72 -7.87 12.93
CA SER A 339 -31.85 -6.78 12.48
C SER A 339 -30.64 -6.54 13.44
N SER A 340 -30.80 -6.89 14.74
CA SER A 340 -29.70 -6.88 15.72
C SER A 340 -28.66 -8.02 15.53
N GLN A 341 -28.93 -8.96 14.63
CA GLN A 341 -28.07 -10.09 14.26
C GLN A 341 -27.48 -9.94 12.85
N ARG A 342 -27.77 -8.83 12.17
CA ARG A 342 -27.27 -8.50 10.85
C ARG A 342 -26.36 -7.27 10.92
N PHE A 343 -25.26 -7.34 10.20
CA PHE A 343 -24.21 -6.32 10.23
C PHE A 343 -23.84 -5.89 8.81
N GLU A 344 -23.88 -4.60 8.55
CA GLU A 344 -23.37 -4.01 7.31
C GLU A 344 -21.85 -3.93 7.39
N LEU A 345 -21.17 -4.61 6.47
CA LEU A 345 -19.74 -4.55 6.26
C LEU A 345 -19.44 -3.60 5.13
N THR A 346 -18.69 -2.55 5.39
CA THR A 346 -18.21 -1.61 4.38
C THR A 346 -16.70 -1.54 4.40
N TYR A 347 -16.07 -1.81 3.27
CA TYR A 347 -14.62 -1.69 3.11
C TYR A 347 -14.19 -0.23 3.29
N VAL A 348 -13.13 -0.02 4.07
CA VAL A 348 -12.55 1.31 4.32
C VAL A 348 -11.25 1.48 3.55
N SER A 349 -10.21 0.76 3.94
CA SER A 349 -8.89 0.78 3.28
C SER A 349 -7.96 -0.28 3.88
N ASN A 350 -6.89 -0.63 3.19
CA ASN A 350 -5.83 -1.52 3.70
C ASN A 350 -6.34 -2.84 4.30
N GLY A 351 -7.42 -3.39 3.73
CA GLY A 351 -8.05 -4.63 4.20
C GLY A 351 -9.00 -4.44 5.39
N TYR A 352 -9.23 -3.20 5.85
CA TYR A 352 -10.12 -2.92 6.98
C TYR A 352 -11.54 -2.60 6.53
N TYR A 353 -12.48 -3.02 7.35
CA TYR A 353 -13.92 -2.77 7.24
C TYR A 353 -14.42 -2.06 8.50
N LYS A 354 -15.43 -1.23 8.33
CA LYS A 354 -16.36 -0.89 9.41
C LYS A 354 -17.47 -1.93 9.45
N VAL A 355 -17.93 -2.27 10.64
CA VAL A 355 -18.99 -3.25 10.89
C VAL A 355 -20.10 -2.55 11.65
N ILE A 356 -21.22 -2.30 10.99
CA ILE A 356 -22.35 -1.52 11.52
C ILE A 356 -23.52 -2.45 11.79
N ALA A 357 -24.08 -2.43 13.00
CA ALA A 357 -25.29 -3.15 13.34
C ALA A 357 -26.50 -2.54 12.62
N GLU A 358 -27.24 -3.36 11.86
CA GLU A 358 -28.33 -2.88 10.98
C GLU A 358 -29.44 -2.14 11.75
N HIS A 359 -29.83 -2.65 12.92
CA HIS A 359 -30.95 -2.10 13.69
C HIS A 359 -30.67 -0.73 14.33
N SER A 360 -29.41 -0.44 14.65
CA SER A 360 -29.02 0.74 15.42
C SER A 360 -28.19 1.75 14.62
N GLY A 361 -27.61 1.32 13.48
CA GLY A 361 -26.65 2.13 12.74
C GLY A 361 -25.30 2.35 13.44
N LYS A 362 -25.06 1.65 14.58
CA LYS A 362 -23.84 1.80 15.38
C LYS A 362 -22.79 0.78 14.99
N SER A 363 -21.52 1.16 15.17
CA SER A 363 -20.36 0.32 14.89
C SER A 363 -20.10 -0.65 16.01
N ILE A 364 -19.64 -1.86 15.65
CA ILE A 364 -18.98 -2.74 16.61
C ILE A 364 -17.68 -2.09 17.06
N ASP A 365 -17.47 -2.06 18.38
CA ASP A 365 -16.44 -1.28 19.05
C ASP A 365 -15.80 -2.07 20.18
N ILE A 366 -14.49 -1.89 20.39
CA ILE A 366 -13.79 -2.49 21.53
C ILE A 366 -13.83 -1.53 22.69
N ASP A 367 -14.33 -1.98 23.84
CA ASP A 367 -14.42 -1.16 25.03
C ASP A 367 -13.07 -0.53 25.42
N ASN A 368 -13.10 0.80 25.64
CA ASN A 368 -11.94 1.62 25.98
C ASN A 368 -10.77 1.52 24.95
N ALA A 369 -11.05 1.12 23.71
CA ALA A 369 -10.02 0.86 22.67
C ALA A 369 -8.87 -0.01 23.19
N SER A 370 -9.17 -0.97 24.06
CA SER A 370 -8.17 -1.83 24.68
C SER A 370 -7.62 -2.87 23.69
N ASN A 371 -6.30 -3.03 23.64
CA ASN A 371 -5.61 -4.08 22.88
C ASN A 371 -5.39 -5.36 23.70
N GLN A 372 -5.91 -5.44 24.92
CA GLN A 372 -5.71 -6.56 25.82
C GLN A 372 -6.70 -7.68 25.52
N SER A 373 -6.26 -8.94 25.73
CA SER A 373 -7.13 -10.09 25.75
C SER A 373 -8.13 -9.95 26.90
N GLY A 374 -9.41 -10.27 26.65
CA GLY A 374 -10.51 -10.09 27.60
C GLY A 374 -11.28 -8.78 27.44
N ALA A 375 -10.80 -7.81 26.65
CA ALA A 375 -11.52 -6.57 26.39
C ALA A 375 -12.91 -6.86 25.78
N ASN A 376 -13.93 -6.21 26.31
CA ASN A 376 -15.32 -6.47 25.90
C ASN A 376 -15.63 -5.90 24.51
N LEU A 377 -16.59 -6.51 23.82
CA LEU A 377 -17.13 -6.03 22.56
C LEU A 377 -18.50 -5.38 22.81
N LYS A 378 -18.69 -4.17 22.28
CA LYS A 378 -19.92 -3.39 22.39
C LYS A 378 -20.28 -2.74 21.06
N GLN A 379 -21.44 -2.12 20.97
CA GLN A 379 -21.73 -1.16 19.90
C GLN A 379 -21.50 0.27 20.36
N TYR A 380 -21.08 1.16 19.45
CA TYR A 380 -20.90 2.58 19.72
C TYR A 380 -21.02 3.39 18.42
N ASP A 381 -21.26 4.71 18.54
CA ASP A 381 -21.28 5.60 17.38
C ASP A 381 -19.98 5.51 16.62
N TYR A 382 -20.05 5.45 15.27
CA TYR A 382 -18.87 5.31 14.43
C TYR A 382 -18.04 6.59 14.42
N SER A 383 -16.83 6.53 14.92
CA SER A 383 -15.88 7.64 15.04
C SER A 383 -14.57 7.44 14.25
N GLN A 384 -14.49 6.41 13.44
CA GLN A 384 -13.33 6.05 12.61
C GLN A 384 -12.05 5.72 13.40
N ASN A 385 -12.13 5.47 14.70
CA ASN A 385 -10.99 5.08 15.50
C ASN A 385 -10.57 3.62 15.25
N ASN A 386 -9.38 3.23 15.74
CA ASN A 386 -8.81 1.90 15.50
C ASN A 386 -9.59 0.76 16.18
N ALA A 387 -10.40 1.04 17.22
CA ALA A 387 -11.23 0.05 17.91
C ALA A 387 -12.47 -0.37 17.09
N GLN A 388 -12.77 0.35 16.00
CA GLN A 388 -13.94 0.13 15.14
C GLN A 388 -13.56 -0.36 13.73
N LEU A 389 -12.29 -0.74 13.53
CA LEU A 389 -11.76 -1.20 12.25
C LEU A 389 -11.36 -2.67 12.33
N TRP A 390 -11.88 -3.46 11.38
CA TRP A 390 -11.87 -4.91 11.42
C TRP A 390 -11.32 -5.51 10.14
N LYS A 391 -10.44 -6.53 10.23
CA LYS A 391 -10.04 -7.39 9.11
C LYS A 391 -10.73 -8.74 9.22
N PHE A 392 -11.21 -9.24 8.09
CA PHE A 392 -11.72 -10.59 7.93
C PHE A 392 -10.64 -11.45 7.31
N VAL A 393 -9.95 -12.24 8.13
CA VAL A 393 -8.84 -13.09 7.68
C VAL A 393 -9.36 -14.48 7.36
N LYS A 394 -9.43 -14.83 6.08
CA LYS A 394 -9.92 -16.13 5.63
C LYS A 394 -8.92 -17.23 5.99
N LEU A 395 -9.38 -18.29 6.63
CA LEU A 395 -8.62 -19.46 7.01
C LEU A 395 -8.71 -20.55 5.94
N SER A 396 -7.84 -21.57 6.03
CA SER A 396 -7.79 -22.69 5.08
C SER A 396 -9.05 -23.56 5.11
N ASP A 397 -9.79 -23.59 6.24
CA ASP A 397 -11.06 -24.32 6.40
C ASP A 397 -12.28 -23.51 5.90
N GLY A 398 -12.07 -22.34 5.31
CA GLY A 398 -13.09 -21.45 4.78
C GLY A 398 -13.77 -20.55 5.83
N SER A 399 -13.47 -20.72 7.11
CA SER A 399 -13.89 -19.81 8.17
C SER A 399 -13.04 -18.53 8.20
N TYR A 400 -13.40 -17.60 9.08
CA TYR A 400 -12.69 -16.32 9.22
C TYR A 400 -12.29 -16.04 10.66
N TYR A 401 -11.13 -15.43 10.85
CA TYR A 401 -10.91 -14.58 12.01
C TYR A 401 -11.40 -13.18 11.74
N ILE A 402 -12.03 -12.58 12.74
CA ILE A 402 -12.36 -11.16 12.76
C ILE A 402 -11.30 -10.49 13.63
N ARG A 403 -10.32 -9.88 13.00
CA ARG A 403 -9.18 -9.25 13.67
C ARG A 403 -9.36 -7.75 13.75
N SER A 404 -9.19 -7.22 14.96
CA SER A 404 -9.22 -5.78 15.17
C SER A 404 -7.95 -5.13 14.65
N LYS A 405 -8.03 -3.85 14.32
CA LYS A 405 -6.83 -3.04 14.00
C LYS A 405 -5.90 -2.88 15.20
N LEU A 406 -6.36 -3.18 16.42
CA LEU A 406 -5.56 -3.19 17.64
C LEU A 406 -4.78 -4.51 17.87
N GLY A 407 -4.97 -5.54 17.00
CA GLY A 407 -4.15 -6.76 16.97
C GLY A 407 -4.81 -8.02 17.51
N THR A 408 -5.85 -7.93 18.32
CA THR A 408 -6.60 -9.04 18.89
C THR A 408 -7.71 -9.55 17.95
N VAL A 409 -8.23 -10.75 18.20
CA VAL A 409 -9.33 -11.36 17.42
C VAL A 409 -10.59 -11.49 18.26
N VAL A 410 -11.73 -11.47 17.59
CA VAL A 410 -13.05 -11.67 18.20
C VAL A 410 -13.26 -13.13 18.54
N GLY A 411 -13.61 -13.43 19.79
CA GLY A 411 -13.90 -14.78 20.23
C GLY A 411 -15.03 -14.85 21.25
N ILE A 412 -15.63 -16.03 21.40
CA ILE A 412 -16.60 -16.30 22.48
C ILE A 412 -15.83 -16.61 23.77
N GLN A 413 -16.24 -16.00 24.86
CA GLN A 413 -15.72 -16.31 26.19
C GLN A 413 -16.17 -17.72 26.62
N THR A 414 -15.27 -18.49 27.20
CA THR A 414 -15.54 -19.86 27.65
C THR A 414 -16.76 -19.91 28.56
N SER A 415 -17.67 -20.87 28.30
CA SER A 415 -18.93 -21.11 29.06
C SER A 415 -19.85 -19.88 29.15
N SER A 416 -19.82 -19.00 28.17
CA SER A 416 -20.60 -17.76 28.13
C SER A 416 -21.20 -17.53 26.74
N THR A 417 -22.14 -16.61 26.65
CA THR A 417 -22.60 -16.04 25.37
C THR A 417 -21.89 -14.73 25.05
N ASN A 418 -21.04 -14.23 25.96
CA ASN A 418 -20.32 -12.99 25.76
C ASN A 418 -19.22 -13.15 24.72
N VAL A 419 -19.00 -12.09 23.95
CA VAL A 419 -17.95 -11.98 22.94
C VAL A 419 -16.94 -10.95 23.42
N ASN A 420 -15.68 -11.32 23.35
CA ASN A 420 -14.58 -10.45 23.76
C ASN A 420 -13.40 -10.56 22.79
N MET A 421 -12.42 -9.69 22.98
CA MET A 421 -11.17 -9.72 22.26
C MET A 421 -10.23 -10.74 22.88
N GLN A 422 -9.52 -11.51 22.04
CA GLN A 422 -8.65 -12.60 22.46
C GLN A 422 -7.33 -12.58 21.67
N THR A 423 -6.29 -13.18 22.25
CA THR A 423 -5.11 -13.55 21.48
C THR A 423 -5.46 -14.71 20.56
N ALA A 424 -5.05 -14.62 19.27
CA ALA A 424 -5.34 -15.67 18.29
C ALA A 424 -4.69 -17.01 18.69
N ASN A 425 -5.47 -18.10 18.76
CA ASN A 425 -5.03 -19.42 19.23
C ASN A 425 -5.59 -20.60 18.45
N GLN A 426 -6.23 -20.39 17.29
CA GLN A 426 -6.85 -21.38 16.41
C GLN A 426 -8.10 -22.09 16.96
N SER A 427 -8.56 -21.77 18.17
CA SER A 427 -9.76 -22.38 18.73
C SER A 427 -10.99 -22.06 17.87
N ASN A 428 -11.96 -22.99 17.80
CA ASN A 428 -13.21 -22.77 17.10
C ASN A 428 -14.05 -21.64 17.72
N ALA A 429 -13.80 -21.28 18.99
CA ALA A 429 -14.43 -20.14 19.64
C ALA A 429 -14.07 -18.79 18.97
N GLN A 430 -12.95 -18.73 18.23
CA GLN A 430 -12.47 -17.55 17.52
C GLN A 430 -12.79 -17.58 16.01
N LYS A 431 -13.36 -18.68 15.52
CA LYS A 431 -13.66 -18.86 14.09
C LYS A 431 -15.11 -18.52 13.78
N TRP A 432 -15.32 -17.86 12.65
CA TRP A 432 -16.63 -17.35 12.27
C TRP A 432 -16.93 -17.69 10.80
N GLN A 433 -18.18 -18.10 10.55
CA GLN A 433 -18.74 -18.18 9.20
C GLN A 433 -19.42 -16.84 8.88
N ILE A 434 -19.12 -16.29 7.73
CA ILE A 434 -19.64 -14.99 7.28
C ILE A 434 -20.57 -15.25 6.10
N SER A 435 -21.86 -15.10 6.31
CA SER A 435 -22.89 -15.38 5.31
C SER A 435 -23.57 -14.08 4.89
N LYS A 436 -23.53 -13.77 3.61
CA LYS A 436 -24.26 -12.61 3.08
C LYS A 436 -25.75 -12.83 3.27
N THR A 437 -26.41 -11.86 3.87
CA THR A 437 -27.85 -11.89 4.07
C THR A 437 -28.49 -10.88 3.15
N GLU A 438 -29.57 -11.28 2.50
CA GLU A 438 -30.43 -10.33 1.82
C GLU A 438 -31.45 -9.82 2.83
N ASN A 439 -31.47 -8.52 3.08
CA ASN A 439 -32.54 -7.91 3.86
C ASN A 439 -33.78 -7.79 2.95
N LYS A 440 -34.64 -8.82 3.04
CA LYS A 440 -35.96 -8.85 2.36
C LYS A 440 -37.06 -8.88 3.41
N PRO A 441 -37.28 -7.78 4.17
CA PRO A 441 -38.32 -7.73 5.18
C PRO A 441 -39.72 -7.90 4.56
N VAL A 442 -39.88 -7.56 3.29
CA VAL A 442 -41.10 -7.80 2.51
C VAL A 442 -40.78 -8.82 1.41
N LYS A 443 -41.53 -9.91 1.33
CA LYS A 443 -41.40 -10.87 0.22
C LYS A 443 -41.91 -10.26 -1.07
N ASP A 444 -41.39 -10.71 -2.19
CA ASP A 444 -41.93 -10.33 -3.48
C ASP A 444 -43.41 -10.76 -3.58
N GLY A 445 -44.25 -9.86 -4.05
CA GLY A 445 -45.69 -10.18 -4.15
C GLY A 445 -46.56 -8.95 -4.28
N LYS A 446 -47.88 -9.23 -4.37
CA LYS A 446 -48.90 -8.18 -4.42
C LYS A 446 -49.37 -7.81 -3.03
N TYR A 447 -49.40 -6.54 -2.75
CA TYR A 447 -49.74 -5.97 -1.44
C TYR A 447 -50.73 -4.83 -1.52
N VAL A 448 -51.46 -4.63 -0.48
CA VAL A 448 -52.16 -3.39 -0.16
C VAL A 448 -51.30 -2.59 0.82
N ILE A 449 -51.04 -1.34 0.57
CA ILE A 449 -50.28 -0.47 1.45
C ILE A 449 -51.27 0.40 2.22
N ALA A 450 -51.50 0.02 3.47
CA ALA A 450 -52.48 0.71 4.35
C ALA A 450 -51.79 1.70 5.27
N SER A 451 -52.52 2.71 5.71
CA SER A 451 -52.03 3.67 6.70
C SER A 451 -51.99 3.05 8.07
N ALA A 452 -50.91 3.28 8.81
CA ALA A 452 -50.79 2.85 10.21
C ALA A 452 -51.80 3.57 11.16
N SER A 453 -52.28 4.77 10.77
CA SER A 453 -53.29 5.51 11.51
C SER A 453 -54.71 5.02 11.27
N SER A 454 -54.94 4.32 10.16
CA SER A 454 -56.22 3.70 9.82
C SER A 454 -56.04 2.62 8.75
N ILE A 455 -56.21 1.36 9.15
CA ILE A 455 -56.09 0.20 8.24
C ILE A 455 -57.17 0.13 7.18
N THR A 456 -58.23 0.95 7.29
CA THR A 456 -59.29 1.08 6.30
C THR A 456 -58.93 2.04 5.16
N LEU A 457 -57.81 2.78 5.29
CA LEU A 457 -57.29 3.67 4.28
C LEU A 457 -56.05 3.06 3.63
N ALA A 458 -56.07 2.95 2.30
CA ALA A 458 -54.96 2.41 1.50
C ALA A 458 -54.48 3.43 0.47
N ILE A 459 -53.22 3.30 0.07
CA ILE A 459 -52.71 4.05 -1.09
C ILE A 459 -53.46 3.61 -2.32
N THR A 460 -54.03 4.58 -3.03
CA THR A 460 -54.82 4.39 -4.24
C THR A 460 -54.19 5.21 -5.36
N GLU A 461 -53.93 4.59 -6.50
CA GLU A 461 -53.56 5.29 -7.73
C GLU A 461 -54.76 5.98 -8.34
N ASN A 462 -54.63 7.23 -8.69
CA ASN A 462 -55.68 8.00 -9.38
C ASN A 462 -55.06 8.97 -10.41
N SER A 463 -55.15 8.58 -11.68
CA SER A 463 -54.70 9.40 -12.82
C SER A 463 -53.24 9.85 -12.73
N GLY A 464 -52.36 8.95 -12.27
CA GLY A 464 -50.90 9.22 -12.13
C GLY A 464 -50.48 9.78 -10.78
N ASN A 465 -51.42 9.96 -9.84
CA ASN A 465 -51.12 10.42 -8.49
C ASN A 465 -51.49 9.34 -7.46
N ALA A 466 -50.64 9.14 -6.46
CA ALA A 466 -50.97 8.31 -5.31
C ALA A 466 -51.65 9.16 -4.23
N LYS A 467 -52.80 8.70 -3.73
CA LYS A 467 -53.50 9.31 -2.59
C LYS A 467 -53.93 8.26 -1.58
N LEU A 468 -54.24 8.67 -0.38
CA LEU A 468 -54.84 7.81 0.62
C LEU A 468 -56.36 7.84 0.46
N ASP A 469 -56.99 6.67 0.30
CA ASP A 469 -58.42 6.54 0.09
C ASP A 469 -58.97 5.31 0.78
N THR A 470 -60.28 5.21 0.95
CA THR A 470 -60.93 4.04 1.57
C THR A 470 -60.59 2.78 0.75
N TYR A 471 -60.10 1.73 1.45
CA TYR A 471 -59.84 0.45 0.80
C TYR A 471 -61.13 -0.24 0.40
N VAL A 472 -61.26 -0.46 -0.91
CA VAL A 472 -62.42 -1.13 -1.49
C VAL A 472 -62.03 -2.37 -2.34
N GLY A 473 -60.74 -2.71 -2.36
CA GLY A 473 -60.22 -3.93 -2.97
C GLY A 473 -59.97 -3.87 -4.48
N THR A 474 -60.04 -2.71 -5.09
CA THR A 474 -59.77 -2.49 -6.52
C THR A 474 -58.29 -2.68 -6.88
N GLU A 475 -57.99 -2.96 -8.16
CA GLU A 475 -56.62 -3.23 -8.62
C GLU A 475 -55.69 -1.99 -8.45
N ASN A 476 -56.23 -0.77 -8.59
CA ASN A 476 -55.48 0.48 -8.37
C ASN A 476 -55.14 0.77 -6.89
N GLN A 477 -55.51 -0.14 -5.98
CA GLN A 477 -55.12 -0.17 -4.57
C GLN A 477 -54.12 -1.29 -4.27
N LYS A 478 -53.70 -2.06 -5.27
CA LYS A 478 -52.75 -3.15 -5.15
C LYS A 478 -51.40 -2.77 -5.79
N TYR A 479 -50.34 -3.14 -5.13
CA TYR A 479 -48.96 -2.85 -5.52
C TYR A 479 -48.15 -4.14 -5.61
N ASP A 480 -47.48 -4.35 -6.75
CA ASP A 480 -46.48 -5.42 -6.89
C ASP A 480 -45.17 -4.92 -6.32
N ILE A 481 -44.74 -5.51 -5.19
CA ILE A 481 -43.51 -5.18 -4.50
C ILE A 481 -42.48 -6.22 -4.90
N LYS A 482 -41.37 -5.77 -5.52
CA LYS A 482 -40.26 -6.63 -5.93
C LYS A 482 -38.96 -6.13 -5.35
N TYR A 483 -38.24 -7.04 -4.71
CA TYR A 483 -36.90 -6.75 -4.23
C TYR A 483 -35.94 -6.48 -5.39
N VAL A 484 -35.13 -5.43 -5.28
CA VAL A 484 -34.10 -5.09 -6.30
C VAL A 484 -32.73 -5.49 -5.78
N SER A 485 -32.22 -4.80 -4.75
CA SER A 485 -30.93 -5.07 -4.12
C SER A 485 -30.73 -4.17 -2.88
N ASN A 486 -29.85 -4.55 -1.98
CA ASN A 486 -29.41 -3.72 -0.84
C ASN A 486 -30.57 -3.14 0.02
N GLY A 487 -31.63 -3.92 0.21
CA GLY A 487 -32.81 -3.49 0.98
C GLY A 487 -33.81 -2.62 0.20
N TYR A 488 -33.53 -2.31 -1.06
CA TYR A 488 -34.43 -1.52 -1.91
C TYR A 488 -35.45 -2.40 -2.63
N TYR A 489 -36.65 -1.85 -2.78
CA TYR A 489 -37.75 -2.47 -3.50
C TYR A 489 -38.24 -1.58 -4.64
N LYS A 490 -38.62 -2.21 -5.73
CA LYS A 490 -39.45 -1.59 -6.75
C LYS A 490 -40.91 -1.81 -6.37
N ILE A 491 -41.67 -0.74 -6.28
CA ILE A 491 -43.10 -0.79 -5.98
C ILE A 491 -43.83 -0.30 -7.25
N SER A 492 -44.59 -1.17 -7.88
CA SER A 492 -45.34 -0.87 -9.09
C SER A 492 -46.85 -1.04 -8.83
N GLU A 493 -47.64 -0.10 -9.20
CA GLU A 493 -49.12 -0.23 -9.15
C GLU A 493 -49.59 -1.32 -10.13
N VAL A 494 -50.52 -2.18 -9.69
CA VAL A 494 -50.86 -3.44 -10.40
C VAL A 494 -51.64 -3.17 -11.69
N SER A 495 -52.55 -2.18 -11.72
CA SER A 495 -53.43 -1.93 -12.92
C SER A 495 -52.69 -1.26 -14.06
N THR A 496 -51.75 -0.38 -13.76
CA THR A 496 -51.00 0.41 -14.75
C THR A 496 -49.56 -0.03 -14.97
N GLY A 497 -48.99 -0.78 -14.00
CA GLY A 497 -47.58 -1.16 -14.00
C GLY A 497 -46.61 -0.01 -13.72
N LYS A 498 -47.11 1.21 -13.42
CA LYS A 498 -46.27 2.36 -13.11
C LYS A 498 -45.58 2.21 -11.75
N VAL A 499 -44.39 2.80 -11.60
CA VAL A 499 -43.53 2.77 -10.40
C VAL A 499 -43.68 4.06 -9.62
#